data_68d6559002f690398e4e91c325da7c30
#
_entry.id   68d6559002f690398e4e91c325da7c30
#
_cell.length_a   1.000
_cell.length_b   1.000
_cell.length_c   1.000
_cell.angle_alpha   90.00
_cell.angle_beta   90.00
_cell.angle_gamma   90.00
#
_symmetry.space_group_name_H-M   'P 1'
#
loop_
_entity.id
_entity.type
_entity.pdbx_description
1 polymer ?
#
loop_
_entity_poly.entity_id
_entity_poly.type
_entity_poly.pdbx_seq_one_letter_code
_entity_poly.pdbx_strand_id
1 'polypeptide(L)'
;NAWRIEQVQSMDSNAWRSAHNPPSEALLDICDAKGMLMINEARLNSTDPEAMAQLERIVRRDRNHPCIILWSVGNEEPHQGTERGAAVSAEMIRAIRRLDTTRSTTQAFDNSFDKGASRVVDVIGFNYRIDQIPGFHTRFPDQPVIGSETGSTVATRGEYVNDAARHIVRAYDSEHPWWASTAESW
;
A
#
# COMPACT_ATOMS: atom_id res chain seq x y z
N ASN A 1 -6.04 6.64 18.37
CA ASN A 1 -5.50 5.55 17.52
C ASN A 1 -6.02 4.17 17.95
N ALA A 2 -6.07 3.83 19.27
CA ALA A 2 -6.54 2.52 19.74
C ALA A 2 -7.94 2.18 19.22
N TRP A 3 -8.91 3.09 19.36
CA TRP A 3 -10.26 2.92 18.84
C TRP A 3 -10.29 2.60 17.32
N ARG A 4 -9.43 3.26 16.51
CA ARG A 4 -9.36 2.97 15.07
C ARG A 4 -8.91 1.54 14.79
N ILE A 5 -7.89 1.07 15.50
CA ILE A 5 -7.42 -0.32 15.39
C ILE A 5 -8.53 -1.30 15.80
N GLU A 6 -9.24 -1.02 16.89
CA GLU A 6 -10.38 -1.83 17.33
C GLU A 6 -11.49 -1.90 16.27
N GLN A 7 -11.82 -0.77 15.63
CA GLN A 7 -12.81 -0.77 14.55
C GLN A 7 -12.36 -1.61 13.34
N VAL A 8 -11.08 -1.51 12.95
CA VAL A 8 -10.54 -2.31 11.84
C VAL A 8 -10.53 -3.80 12.21
N GLN A 9 -10.14 -4.14 13.43
CA GLN A 9 -10.18 -5.53 13.93
C GLN A 9 -11.61 -6.07 14.04
N SER A 10 -12.61 -5.22 14.38
CA SER A 10 -14.01 -5.65 14.42
C SER A 10 -14.59 -6.00 13.04
N MET A 11 -13.89 -5.66 11.97
CA MET A 11 -14.17 -6.07 10.59
C MET A 11 -13.30 -7.28 10.15
N ASP A 12 -12.77 -8.04 11.10
CA ASP A 12 -11.87 -9.18 10.91
C ASP A 12 -10.55 -8.85 10.17
N SER A 13 -10.16 -7.56 10.13
CA SER A 13 -8.89 -7.15 9.54
C SER A 13 -7.75 -7.32 10.54
N ASN A 14 -6.63 -7.88 10.09
CA ASN A 14 -5.43 -8.11 10.90
C ASN A 14 -4.19 -7.35 10.42
N ALA A 15 -4.32 -6.57 9.33
CA ALA A 15 -3.24 -5.79 8.77
C ALA A 15 -3.70 -4.39 8.35
N TRP A 16 -2.77 -3.44 8.39
CA TRP A 16 -2.98 -2.05 8.01
C TRP A 16 -1.81 -1.57 7.14
N ARG A 17 -2.08 -0.87 6.07
CA ARG A 17 -1.10 -0.11 5.31
C ARG A 17 -1.17 1.36 5.70
N SER A 18 -0.04 1.97 6.04
CA SER A 18 0.05 3.38 6.44
C SER A 18 0.10 4.33 5.22
N ALA A 19 -0.88 4.21 4.34
CA ALA A 19 -0.96 5.03 3.13
C ALA A 19 -1.25 6.50 3.47
N HIS A 20 -0.49 7.48 3.00
CA HIS A 20 0.77 7.35 2.25
C HIS A 20 1.89 8.04 3.05
N ASN A 21 2.03 7.70 4.29
CA ASN A 21 2.99 8.31 5.22
C ASN A 21 3.44 7.29 6.26
N PRO A 22 4.63 7.45 6.82
CA PRO A 22 5.03 6.67 7.99
C PRO A 22 4.05 6.88 9.15
N PRO A 23 3.69 5.83 9.88
CA PRO A 23 2.83 5.95 11.06
C PRO A 23 3.54 6.68 12.19
N SER A 24 2.78 7.20 13.16
CA SER A 24 3.36 7.68 14.41
C SER A 24 3.83 6.50 15.27
N GLU A 25 4.86 6.71 16.09
CA GLU A 25 5.34 5.71 17.05
C GLU A 25 4.20 5.21 17.96
N ALA A 26 3.37 6.10 18.46
CA ALA A 26 2.20 5.73 19.27
C ALA A 26 1.18 4.84 18.53
N LEU A 27 1.10 4.90 17.21
CA LEU A 27 0.28 3.97 16.44
C LEU A 27 0.96 2.60 16.33
N LEU A 28 2.27 2.57 16.12
CA LEU A 28 3.04 1.33 16.09
C LEU A 28 3.00 0.60 17.44
N ASP A 29 3.16 1.32 18.56
CA ASP A 29 3.01 0.74 19.91
C ASP A 29 1.64 0.06 20.11
N ILE A 30 0.58 0.70 19.61
CA ILE A 30 -0.77 0.14 19.68
C ILE A 30 -0.90 -1.09 18.77
N CYS A 31 -0.34 -1.03 17.57
CA CYS A 31 -0.33 -2.16 16.64
C CYS A 31 0.42 -3.37 17.24
N ASP A 32 1.58 -3.14 17.85
CA ASP A 32 2.33 -4.17 18.55
C ASP A 32 1.51 -4.80 19.69
N ALA A 33 0.89 -3.95 20.53
CA ALA A 33 0.10 -4.41 21.67
C ALA A 33 -1.18 -5.15 21.28
N LYS A 34 -1.77 -4.82 20.12
CA LYS A 34 -3.03 -5.40 19.65
C LYS A 34 -2.88 -6.47 18.57
N GLY A 35 -1.66 -6.75 18.14
CA GLY A 35 -1.39 -7.73 17.08
C GLY A 35 -1.86 -7.28 15.68
N MET A 36 -1.94 -5.97 15.41
CA MET A 36 -2.27 -5.43 14.09
C MET A 36 -0.99 -5.34 13.26
N LEU A 37 -0.90 -6.08 12.17
CA LEU A 37 0.25 -6.02 11.26
C LEU A 37 0.27 -4.70 10.48
N MET A 38 1.48 -4.25 10.10
CA MET A 38 1.68 -2.96 9.47
C MET A 38 2.58 -3.05 8.23
N ILE A 39 2.11 -2.46 7.13
CA ILE A 39 2.97 -2.07 6.00
C ILE A 39 3.35 -0.61 6.24
N ASN A 40 4.63 -0.36 6.55
CA ASN A 40 5.13 0.98 6.82
C ASN A 40 5.60 1.62 5.52
N GLU A 41 4.94 2.71 5.11
CA GLU A 41 5.16 3.35 3.82
C GLU A 41 5.94 4.65 3.94
N ALA A 42 6.98 4.78 3.12
CA ALA A 42 7.71 6.03 2.94
C ALA A 42 6.86 7.03 2.13
N ARG A 43 6.90 8.31 2.53
CA ARG A 43 6.13 9.36 1.84
C ARG A 43 6.63 9.67 0.43
N LEU A 44 7.95 9.63 0.22
CA LEU A 44 8.60 10.08 -1.01
C LEU A 44 9.36 8.92 -1.66
N ASN A 45 9.05 8.63 -2.91
CA ASN A 45 9.86 7.77 -3.77
C ASN A 45 10.90 8.62 -4.51
N SER A 46 12.02 8.90 -3.85
CA SER A 46 13.08 9.77 -4.34
C SER A 46 14.44 9.38 -3.78
N THR A 47 15.48 9.64 -4.58
CA THR A 47 16.89 9.52 -4.15
C THR A 47 17.52 10.86 -3.76
N ASP A 48 16.72 11.92 -3.63
CA ASP A 48 17.21 13.18 -3.10
C ASP A 48 17.75 12.99 -1.68
N PRO A 49 18.84 13.68 -1.29
CA PRO A 49 19.48 13.48 0.01
C PRO A 49 18.52 13.60 1.20
N GLU A 50 17.58 14.54 1.15
CA GLU A 50 16.60 14.72 2.23
C GLU A 50 15.60 13.56 2.27
N ALA A 51 15.09 13.09 1.13
CA ALA A 51 14.18 11.95 1.07
C ALA A 51 14.85 10.66 1.58
N MET A 52 16.11 10.44 1.18
CA MET A 52 16.89 9.30 1.65
C MET A 52 17.18 9.37 3.15
N ALA A 53 17.50 10.56 3.68
CA ALA A 53 17.71 10.76 5.11
C ALA A 53 16.40 10.53 5.90
N GLN A 54 15.24 10.93 5.36
CA GLN A 54 13.93 10.64 5.95
C GLN A 54 13.67 9.14 5.98
N LEU A 55 13.88 8.43 4.88
CA LEU A 55 13.72 6.98 4.80
C LEU A 55 14.58 6.26 5.84
N GLU A 56 15.86 6.61 5.95
CA GLU A 56 16.76 6.01 6.95
C GLU A 56 16.30 6.29 8.38
N ARG A 57 15.82 7.51 8.66
CA ARG A 57 15.28 7.86 10.00
C ARG A 57 14.06 7.01 10.33
N ILE A 58 13.13 6.82 9.36
CA ILE A 58 11.94 5.97 9.53
C ILE A 58 12.36 4.54 9.86
N VAL A 59 13.25 3.94 9.07
CA VAL A 59 13.67 2.55 9.30
C VAL A 59 14.39 2.40 10.63
N ARG A 60 15.29 3.32 11.00
CA ARG A 60 15.98 3.28 12.30
C ARG A 60 15.03 3.42 13.48
N ARG A 61 14.03 4.29 13.37
CA ARG A 61 13.01 4.50 14.41
C ARG A 61 12.16 3.26 14.60
N ASP A 62 11.70 2.67 13.47
CA ASP A 62 10.56 1.75 13.48
C ASP A 62 10.94 0.26 13.39
N ARG A 63 12.17 -0.08 12.98
CA ARG A 63 12.59 -1.48 12.74
C ARG A 63 12.45 -2.43 13.93
N ASN A 64 12.32 -1.91 15.14
CA ASN A 64 12.14 -2.74 16.35
C ASN A 64 10.66 -3.02 16.66
N HIS A 65 9.71 -2.48 15.89
CA HIS A 65 8.30 -2.79 16.03
C HIS A 65 7.96 -4.12 15.33
N PRO A 66 7.56 -5.17 16.08
CA PRO A 66 7.23 -6.47 15.50
C PRO A 66 5.99 -6.44 14.60
N CYS A 67 5.11 -5.46 14.75
CA CYS A 67 3.94 -5.31 13.87
C CYS A 67 4.32 -5.00 12.42
N ILE A 68 5.48 -4.40 12.14
CA ILE A 68 5.90 -4.08 10.78
C ILE A 68 6.31 -5.36 10.05
N ILE A 69 5.62 -5.68 8.97
CA ILE A 69 5.88 -6.86 8.15
C ILE A 69 6.51 -6.54 6.79
N LEU A 70 6.28 -5.33 6.26
CA LEU A 70 6.82 -4.87 4.98
C LEU A 70 7.23 -3.39 5.06
N TRP A 71 8.29 -3.04 4.33
CA TRP A 71 8.67 -1.67 4.04
C TRP A 71 8.20 -1.28 2.64
N SER A 72 7.34 -0.27 2.53
CA SER A 72 6.87 0.25 1.24
C SER A 72 7.67 1.47 0.82
N VAL A 73 8.18 1.46 -0.41
CA VAL A 73 9.03 2.53 -0.96
C VAL A 73 8.29 3.50 -1.86
N GLY A 74 6.99 3.34 -2.07
CA GLY A 74 6.21 4.28 -2.88
C GLY A 74 4.81 3.79 -3.25
N ASN A 75 4.04 4.70 -3.86
CA ASN A 75 2.67 4.47 -4.27
C ASN A 75 2.37 5.14 -5.62
N GLU A 76 2.02 4.34 -6.63
CA GLU A 76 1.54 4.82 -7.95
C GLU A 76 2.44 5.89 -8.58
N GLU A 77 3.73 5.70 -8.46
CA GLU A 77 4.71 6.68 -8.90
C GLU A 77 4.67 6.89 -10.42
N PRO A 78 4.67 8.12 -10.92
CA PRO A 78 4.55 8.40 -12.37
C PRO A 78 5.64 7.71 -13.22
N HIS A 79 6.79 7.42 -12.63
CA HIS A 79 7.92 6.77 -13.29
C HIS A 79 8.06 5.27 -12.98
N GLN A 80 7.11 4.67 -12.26
CA GLN A 80 7.18 3.29 -11.76
C GLN A 80 7.48 2.25 -12.85
N GLY A 81 6.97 2.43 -14.08
CA GLY A 81 7.16 1.51 -15.19
C GLY A 81 8.46 1.72 -15.99
N THR A 82 9.34 2.63 -15.56
CA THR A 82 10.57 3.02 -16.29
C THR A 82 11.85 2.49 -15.63
N GLU A 83 12.96 2.50 -16.36
CA GLU A 83 14.28 2.21 -15.81
C GLU A 83 14.67 3.18 -14.69
N ARG A 84 14.28 4.46 -14.82
CA ARG A 84 14.48 5.46 -13.76
C ARG A 84 13.74 5.06 -12.49
N GLY A 85 12.49 4.64 -12.60
CA GLY A 85 11.70 4.17 -11.45
C GLY A 85 12.34 2.95 -10.78
N ALA A 86 12.82 2.00 -11.58
CA ALA A 86 13.57 0.85 -11.07
C ALA A 86 14.84 1.29 -10.30
N ALA A 87 15.60 2.23 -10.85
CA ALA A 87 16.82 2.72 -10.21
C ALA A 87 16.55 3.44 -8.89
N VAL A 88 15.53 4.30 -8.85
CA VAL A 88 15.11 5.01 -7.63
C VAL A 88 14.68 4.02 -6.55
N SER A 89 13.74 3.13 -6.86
CA SER A 89 13.25 2.14 -5.90
C SER A 89 14.37 1.19 -5.44
N ALA A 90 15.27 0.77 -6.33
CA ALA A 90 16.41 -0.07 -5.97
C ALA A 90 17.36 0.62 -4.99
N GLU A 91 17.62 1.93 -5.14
CA GLU A 91 18.47 2.67 -4.19
C GLU A 91 17.81 2.79 -2.83
N MET A 92 16.51 3.10 -2.78
CA MET A 92 15.74 3.14 -1.53
C MET A 92 15.76 1.77 -0.82
N ILE A 93 15.55 0.69 -1.58
CA ILE A 93 15.60 -0.69 -1.06
C ILE A 93 17.00 -1.01 -0.50
N ARG A 94 18.07 -0.61 -1.20
CA ARG A 94 19.43 -0.78 -0.68
C ARG A 94 19.63 -0.04 0.65
N ALA A 95 19.08 1.17 0.79
CA ALA A 95 19.14 1.92 2.04
C ALA A 95 18.40 1.20 3.18
N ILE A 96 17.19 0.69 2.91
CA ILE A 96 16.44 -0.12 3.88
C ILE A 96 17.25 -1.35 4.29
N ARG A 97 17.78 -2.12 3.33
CA ARG A 97 18.53 -3.36 3.59
C ARG A 97 19.83 -3.16 4.37
N ARG A 98 20.43 -1.96 4.30
CA ARG A 98 21.57 -1.63 5.18
C ARG A 98 21.18 -1.52 6.67
N LEU A 99 19.91 -1.29 6.97
CA LEU A 99 19.38 -1.02 8.31
C LEU A 99 18.51 -2.15 8.86
N ASP A 100 17.81 -2.85 7.98
CA ASP A 100 16.93 -3.97 8.29
C ASP A 100 16.99 -5.00 7.16
N THR A 101 17.52 -6.18 7.45
CA THR A 101 17.61 -7.32 6.53
C THR A 101 16.52 -8.37 6.79
N THR A 102 15.65 -8.12 7.74
CA THR A 102 14.69 -9.11 8.23
C THR A 102 13.33 -9.04 7.53
N ARG A 103 13.01 -7.91 6.89
CA ARG A 103 11.71 -7.65 6.27
C ARG A 103 11.85 -7.44 4.78
N SER A 104 10.87 -7.93 4.03
CA SER A 104 10.74 -7.69 2.59
C SER A 104 10.28 -6.26 2.29
N THR A 105 10.56 -5.84 1.06
CA THR A 105 10.18 -4.52 0.54
C THR A 105 9.03 -4.64 -0.45
N THR A 106 8.19 -3.61 -0.52
CA THR A 106 7.07 -3.51 -1.45
C THR A 106 6.97 -2.10 -2.03
N GLN A 107 6.19 -1.96 -3.07
CA GLN A 107 5.66 -0.71 -3.60
C GLN A 107 4.27 -0.99 -4.14
N ALA A 108 3.36 -0.04 -4.01
CA ALA A 108 2.01 -0.13 -4.57
C ALA A 108 2.01 0.38 -6.03
N PHE A 109 1.43 -0.40 -6.92
CA PHE A 109 1.37 -0.14 -8.36
C PHE A 109 -0.07 -0.15 -8.86
N ASP A 110 -0.45 0.83 -9.67
CA ASP A 110 -1.72 0.86 -10.42
C ASP A 110 -1.56 0.35 -11.86
N ASN A 111 -0.32 0.22 -12.31
CA ASN A 111 0.08 -0.29 -13.63
C ASN A 111 1.54 -0.79 -13.61
N SER A 112 2.02 -1.30 -14.75
CA SER A 112 3.43 -1.69 -14.95
C SER A 112 3.92 -2.78 -13.98
N PHE A 113 3.08 -3.75 -13.68
CA PHE A 113 3.36 -4.83 -12.72
C PHE A 113 4.52 -5.75 -13.13
N ASP A 114 4.95 -5.71 -14.40
CA ASP A 114 5.98 -6.58 -14.96
C ASP A 114 7.22 -5.84 -15.48
N LYS A 115 7.38 -4.55 -15.16
CA LYS A 115 8.50 -3.72 -15.63
C LYS A 115 8.82 -2.57 -14.67
N GLY A 116 9.99 -1.97 -14.84
CA GLY A 116 10.40 -0.84 -14.02
C GLY A 116 10.59 -1.23 -12.55
N ALA A 117 10.03 -0.44 -11.63
CA ALA A 117 10.18 -0.62 -10.19
C ALA A 117 9.61 -1.96 -9.68
N SER A 118 8.60 -2.53 -10.36
CA SER A 118 8.04 -3.84 -9.96
C SER A 118 9.05 -4.99 -10.07
N ARG A 119 10.14 -4.81 -10.83
CA ARG A 119 11.19 -5.83 -10.98
C ARG A 119 12.24 -5.81 -9.88
N VAL A 120 12.20 -4.84 -8.97
CA VAL A 120 13.21 -4.65 -7.92
C VAL A 120 12.66 -4.78 -6.50
N VAL A 121 11.34 -4.74 -6.32
CA VAL A 121 10.69 -5.00 -5.02
C VAL A 121 10.57 -6.50 -4.76
N ASP A 122 10.53 -6.90 -3.48
CA ASP A 122 10.34 -8.29 -3.10
C ASP A 122 8.87 -8.73 -3.25
N VAL A 123 7.93 -7.85 -2.93
CA VAL A 123 6.48 -8.10 -3.00
C VAL A 123 5.84 -6.99 -3.85
N ILE A 124 5.04 -7.37 -4.83
CA ILE A 124 4.33 -6.39 -5.68
C ILE A 124 2.98 -6.06 -5.05
N GLY A 125 2.72 -4.77 -4.79
CA GLY A 125 1.42 -4.27 -4.37
C GLY A 125 0.54 -3.95 -5.59
N PHE A 126 -0.65 -4.54 -5.64
CA PHE A 126 -1.65 -4.24 -6.66
C PHE A 126 -2.65 -3.21 -6.15
N ASN A 127 -2.77 -2.07 -6.86
CA ASN A 127 -3.82 -1.10 -6.66
C ASN A 127 -4.88 -1.26 -7.74
N TYR A 128 -6.14 -1.47 -7.37
CA TYR A 128 -7.37 -1.50 -8.19
C TYR A 128 -7.45 -2.57 -9.29
N ARG A 129 -6.36 -3.25 -9.61
CA ARG A 129 -6.26 -4.23 -10.70
C ARG A 129 -6.23 -5.67 -10.20
N ILE A 130 -7.08 -5.98 -9.25
CA ILE A 130 -7.14 -7.32 -8.64
C ILE A 130 -7.50 -8.41 -9.65
N ASP A 131 -8.23 -8.06 -10.70
CA ASP A 131 -8.55 -8.93 -11.84
C ASP A 131 -7.31 -9.42 -12.59
N GLN A 132 -6.20 -8.70 -12.54
CA GLN A 132 -4.94 -9.05 -13.20
C GLN A 132 -4.07 -10.00 -12.38
N ILE A 133 -4.31 -10.15 -11.08
CA ILE A 133 -3.49 -10.98 -10.18
C ILE A 133 -3.39 -12.45 -10.64
N PRO A 134 -4.49 -13.14 -11.02
CA PRO A 134 -4.39 -14.53 -11.47
C PRO A 134 -3.53 -14.71 -12.72
N GLY A 135 -3.69 -13.81 -13.71
CA GLY A 135 -2.86 -13.80 -14.93
C GLY A 135 -1.40 -13.45 -14.65
N PHE A 136 -1.15 -12.53 -13.72
CA PHE A 136 0.19 -12.18 -13.27
C PHE A 136 0.87 -13.39 -12.60
N HIS A 137 0.20 -14.06 -11.68
CA HIS A 137 0.71 -15.24 -10.97
C HIS A 137 1.03 -16.40 -11.92
N THR A 138 0.24 -16.58 -12.99
CA THR A 138 0.53 -17.58 -14.02
C THR A 138 1.85 -17.28 -14.75
N ARG A 139 2.16 -16.00 -15.01
CA ARG A 139 3.39 -15.58 -15.70
C ARG A 139 4.60 -15.52 -14.78
N PHE A 140 4.39 -15.22 -13.51
CA PHE A 140 5.44 -14.99 -12.50
C PHE A 140 5.10 -15.74 -11.20
N PRO A 141 5.12 -17.07 -11.19
CA PRO A 141 4.65 -17.89 -10.07
C PRO A 141 5.46 -17.69 -8.78
N ASP A 142 6.72 -17.32 -8.90
CA ASP A 142 7.64 -17.11 -7.77
C ASP A 142 7.62 -15.67 -7.23
N GLN A 143 6.84 -14.76 -7.86
CA GLN A 143 6.76 -13.37 -7.44
C GLN A 143 5.59 -13.17 -6.46
N PRO A 144 5.85 -12.88 -5.16
CA PRO A 144 4.80 -12.59 -4.21
C PRO A 144 4.04 -11.33 -4.58
N VAL A 145 2.73 -11.33 -4.34
CA VAL A 145 1.86 -10.18 -4.55
C VAL A 145 0.96 -9.94 -3.34
N ILE A 146 0.54 -8.70 -3.16
CA ILE A 146 -0.49 -8.29 -2.20
C ILE A 146 -1.46 -7.33 -2.91
N GLY A 147 -2.71 -7.30 -2.47
CA GLY A 147 -3.62 -6.21 -2.77
C GLY A 147 -3.29 -5.05 -1.83
N SER A 148 -2.64 -4.00 -2.34
CA SER A 148 -2.29 -2.82 -1.54
C SER A 148 -3.42 -1.80 -1.47
N GLU A 149 -4.25 -1.70 -2.53
CA GLU A 149 -5.52 -0.99 -2.59
C GLU A 149 -6.47 -1.79 -3.48
N THR A 150 -7.30 -2.64 -2.89
CA THR A 150 -8.08 -3.61 -3.66
C THR A 150 -9.36 -3.01 -4.25
N GLY A 151 -9.84 -1.90 -3.70
CA GLY A 151 -11.01 -1.23 -4.24
C GLY A 151 -11.13 0.20 -3.73
N SER A 152 -11.88 0.99 -4.50
CA SER A 152 -12.26 2.34 -4.16
C SER A 152 -13.74 2.49 -4.42
N THR A 153 -14.56 2.03 -3.48
CA THR A 153 -16.01 2.13 -3.57
C THR A 153 -16.45 3.56 -3.31
N VAL A 154 -16.99 4.22 -4.33
CA VAL A 154 -17.44 5.61 -4.25
C VAL A 154 -18.89 5.74 -3.79
N ALA A 155 -19.59 4.61 -3.63
CA ALA A 155 -20.99 4.60 -3.23
C ALA A 155 -21.20 5.01 -1.76
N THR A 156 -22.31 5.69 -1.50
CA THR A 156 -22.76 6.05 -0.15
C THR A 156 -23.55 4.89 0.44
N ARG A 157 -23.05 4.29 1.52
CA ARG A 157 -23.67 3.12 2.15
C ARG A 157 -25.11 3.40 2.57
N GLY A 158 -26.02 2.52 2.17
CA GLY A 158 -27.45 2.59 2.54
C GLY A 158 -28.27 3.57 1.72
N GLU A 159 -27.66 4.26 0.75
CA GLU A 159 -28.36 5.16 -0.17
C GLU A 159 -28.56 4.50 -1.54
N TYR A 160 -29.78 4.57 -2.07
CA TYR A 160 -30.15 3.88 -3.31
C TYR A 160 -30.57 4.84 -4.43
N VAL A 161 -30.49 6.15 -4.18
CA VAL A 161 -30.80 7.22 -5.13
C VAL A 161 -29.69 8.25 -5.11
N ASN A 162 -29.20 8.64 -6.28
CA ASN A 162 -28.20 9.71 -6.41
C ASN A 162 -28.78 11.05 -5.97
N ASP A 163 -28.04 11.80 -5.17
CA ASP A 163 -28.36 13.18 -4.79
C ASP A 163 -27.10 14.03 -4.86
N ALA A 164 -26.91 14.73 -5.95
CA ALA A 164 -25.72 15.55 -6.19
C ALA A 164 -25.61 16.74 -5.20
N ALA A 165 -26.74 17.28 -4.73
CA ALA A 165 -26.74 18.39 -3.80
C ALA A 165 -26.24 17.97 -2.39
N ARG A 166 -26.45 16.71 -2.01
CA ARG A 166 -25.98 16.11 -0.77
C ARG A 166 -24.71 15.31 -0.94
N HIS A 167 -24.09 15.29 -2.14
CA HIS A 167 -22.93 14.45 -2.49
C HIS A 167 -23.16 12.95 -2.25
N ILE A 168 -24.38 12.48 -2.51
CA ILE A 168 -24.73 11.06 -2.36
C ILE A 168 -24.59 10.37 -3.72
N VAL A 169 -23.83 9.27 -3.71
CA VAL A 169 -23.74 8.31 -4.83
C VAL A 169 -24.46 7.03 -4.39
N ARG A 170 -25.43 6.57 -5.16
CA ARG A 170 -26.21 5.36 -4.82
C ARG A 170 -25.33 4.13 -4.67
N ALA A 171 -25.75 3.21 -3.79
CA ALA A 171 -24.97 2.02 -3.43
C ALA A 171 -24.67 1.06 -4.60
N TYR A 172 -25.55 1.06 -5.64
CA TYR A 172 -25.47 0.17 -6.80
C TYR A 172 -25.31 0.98 -8.10
N ASP A 173 -24.32 1.89 -8.10
CA ASP A 173 -24.04 2.64 -9.33
C ASP A 173 -23.16 1.81 -10.27
N SER A 174 -23.61 1.68 -11.55
CA SER A 174 -22.82 1.07 -12.63
C SER A 174 -21.88 2.08 -13.29
N GLU A 175 -22.10 3.37 -13.07
CA GLU A 175 -21.28 4.45 -13.63
C GLU A 175 -20.22 4.87 -12.61
N HIS A 176 -19.02 4.38 -12.76
CA HIS A 176 -17.89 4.69 -11.88
C HIS A 176 -16.59 4.84 -12.68
N PRO A 177 -15.60 5.59 -12.17
CA PRO A 177 -14.28 5.61 -12.77
C PRO A 177 -13.68 4.20 -12.86
N TRP A 178 -12.81 3.96 -13.85
CA TRP A 178 -12.18 2.65 -14.07
C TRP A 178 -11.42 2.10 -12.84
N TRP A 179 -10.96 3.00 -11.97
CA TRP A 179 -10.23 2.68 -10.74
C TRP A 179 -11.12 2.43 -9.53
N ALA A 180 -12.42 2.72 -9.63
CA ALA A 180 -13.38 2.49 -8.56
C ALA A 180 -14.17 1.20 -8.82
N SER A 181 -14.63 0.58 -7.77
CA SER A 181 -15.54 -0.56 -7.79
C SER A 181 -16.93 -0.15 -7.34
N THR A 182 -17.93 -0.92 -7.75
CA THR A 182 -19.30 -0.82 -7.21
C THR A 182 -19.37 -1.52 -5.84
N ALA A 183 -20.42 -1.25 -5.07
CA ALA A 183 -20.68 -1.96 -3.81
C ALA A 183 -20.87 -3.48 -4.00
N GLU A 184 -21.16 -3.93 -5.22
CA GLU A 184 -21.37 -5.34 -5.58
C GLU A 184 -20.05 -6.07 -5.94
N SER A 185 -18.93 -5.33 -6.02
CA SER A 185 -17.63 -5.89 -6.43
C SER A 185 -16.88 -6.59 -5.29
N TRP A 186 -17.50 -6.72 -4.14
CA TRP A 186 -16.91 -7.24 -2.89
C TRP A 186 -17.52 -8.56 -2.45
#